data_3f7673b33a947bf1bd642b6e09b8b0e9
#
_entry.id   3f7673b33a947bf1bd642b6e09b8b0e9
#
_cell.length_a   1.000
_cell.length_b   1.000
_cell.length_c   1.000
_cell.angle_alpha   90.00
_cell.angle_beta   90.00
_cell.angle_gamma   90.00
#
_symmetry.space_group_name_H-M   'P 1'
#
loop_
_entity.id
_entity.type
_entity.pdbx_description
1 polymer ?
#
loop_
_entity_poly.entity_id
_entity_poly.type
_entity_poly.pdbx_seq_one_letter_code
_entity_poly.pdbx_strand_id
1 'polypeptide(L)'
;MAKVITHYFAPPKKYIHMKNNITNAALFSAFIFCAAIWIAAAKTDKRQNYMPAKNMEGQPEELGKVKWLRNIEAAQRLSKKGQKPILILFQEVPGCATCRNYGNNILSHPLIVEAIESEFVPLAIFNNKKGSDAEVLNYFNEPAWNNPVVRIVNADKRDVTARLGGNYTAFGLVNSMLLALGASNRVAPKYLELLGAELQAKALGTEQANIAMHCFWTGEKEIGEIPGVVATEAGFMGGREVVRVEYCPAVVSFSELISEAKKSGCASHVFAEGEQQKKAAGKVVGSGAVSEKGKYRPDKEPKYYLSKTHWKYVPMTALQAVKANSLVGQRKPPEGVLSPRQVELAEYILRNKNLDWEDVIGVELGVAWGLVEKVKKRS
;
A
#
# COMPACT_ATOMS: atom_id res chain seq x y z
N MET A 1 -8.58 -15.98 16.05
CA MET A 1 -8.03 -14.83 15.28
C MET A 1 -7.17 -15.22 14.06
N ALA A 2 -6.78 -16.47 13.86
CA ALA A 2 -5.89 -16.90 12.76
C ALA A 2 -6.56 -17.17 11.40
N LYS A 3 -7.88 -17.30 11.32
CA LYS A 3 -8.60 -17.69 10.08
C LYS A 3 -8.93 -16.58 9.08
N VAL A 4 -8.78 -15.30 9.44
CA VAL A 4 -9.15 -14.15 8.58
C VAL A 4 -7.97 -13.66 7.73
N ILE A 5 -6.74 -14.04 8.06
CA ILE A 5 -5.51 -13.50 7.46
C ILE A 5 -5.14 -14.17 6.13
N THR A 6 -5.67 -15.38 5.84
CA THR A 6 -5.23 -16.20 4.70
C THR A 6 -5.87 -15.86 3.34
N HIS A 7 -6.88 -15.00 3.27
CA HIS A 7 -7.58 -14.74 2.00
C HIS A 7 -6.96 -13.68 1.08
N TYR A 8 -6.06 -12.83 1.58
CA TYR A 8 -5.47 -11.76 0.76
C TYR A 8 -4.24 -12.18 -0.07
N PHE A 9 -3.66 -13.35 0.19
CA PHE A 9 -2.45 -13.83 -0.51
C PHE A 9 -2.63 -15.19 -1.20
N ALA A 10 -3.85 -15.62 -1.52
CA ALA A 10 -4.04 -16.82 -2.31
C ALA A 10 -3.55 -16.58 -3.75
N PRO A 11 -2.70 -17.46 -4.30
CA PRO A 11 -2.29 -17.35 -5.71
C PRO A 11 -3.50 -17.56 -6.62
N PRO A 12 -3.52 -16.95 -7.82
CA PRO A 12 -4.61 -17.11 -8.76
C PRO A 12 -4.78 -18.58 -9.14
N LYS A 13 -5.99 -19.09 -9.01
CA LYS A 13 -6.36 -20.46 -9.43
C LYS A 13 -5.95 -20.68 -10.89
N LYS A 14 -5.13 -21.69 -11.14
CA LYS A 14 -4.82 -22.17 -12.50
C LYS A 14 -6.10 -22.53 -13.22
N TYR A 15 -6.42 -21.82 -14.29
CA TYR A 15 -7.46 -22.23 -15.22
C TYR A 15 -6.98 -23.46 -15.98
N ILE A 16 -7.69 -24.57 -15.80
CA ILE A 16 -7.51 -25.79 -16.59
C ILE A 16 -8.11 -25.53 -17.97
N HIS A 17 -7.28 -25.52 -19.00
CA HIS A 17 -7.73 -25.52 -20.39
C HIS A 17 -8.45 -26.84 -20.71
N MET A 18 -9.76 -26.78 -20.80
CA MET A 18 -10.52 -27.80 -21.53
C MET A 18 -10.51 -27.45 -23.03
N LYS A 19 -9.83 -28.28 -23.80
CA LYS A 19 -9.93 -28.27 -25.27
C LYS A 19 -11.30 -28.82 -25.65
N ASN A 20 -12.15 -28.01 -26.23
CA ASN A 20 -13.27 -28.50 -27.02
C ASN A 20 -13.07 -28.06 -28.48
N ASN A 21 -12.79 -29.04 -29.33
CA ASN A 21 -12.88 -28.94 -30.78
C ASN A 21 -14.35 -28.82 -31.17
N ILE A 22 -14.75 -27.72 -31.76
CA ILE A 22 -15.96 -27.66 -32.61
C ILE A 22 -15.60 -26.91 -33.89
N THR A 23 -15.91 -27.58 -34.98
CA THR A 23 -15.64 -27.31 -36.38
C THR A 23 -16.26 -25.99 -36.89
N ASN A 24 -15.52 -25.37 -37.82
CA ASN A 24 -15.93 -24.24 -38.64
C ASN A 24 -17.22 -24.49 -39.42
N ALA A 25 -18.16 -23.54 -39.43
CA ALA A 25 -18.76 -22.92 -40.59
C ALA A 25 -19.87 -21.94 -40.18
N ALA A 26 -19.94 -20.80 -40.87
CA ALA A 26 -21.01 -19.81 -40.92
C ALA A 26 -21.19 -18.97 -39.62
N LEU A 27 -20.70 -17.72 -39.69
CA LEU A 27 -21.34 -16.48 -39.21
C LEU A 27 -20.34 -15.30 -39.30
N PHE A 28 -19.94 -14.96 -40.52
CA PHE A 28 -19.33 -13.66 -40.83
C PHE A 28 -20.47 -12.72 -41.23
N SER A 29 -21.15 -12.05 -40.31
CA SER A 29 -21.98 -10.87 -40.64
C SER A 29 -22.59 -10.10 -39.46
N ALA A 30 -22.20 -10.29 -38.19
CA ALA A 30 -22.84 -9.58 -37.08
C ALA A 30 -21.87 -8.87 -36.13
N PHE A 31 -20.58 -8.72 -36.47
CA PHE A 31 -19.59 -8.19 -35.54
C PHE A 31 -19.13 -6.74 -35.80
N ILE A 32 -19.74 -6.00 -36.72
CA ILE A 32 -19.34 -4.63 -37.07
C ILE A 32 -20.19 -3.56 -36.36
N PHE A 33 -21.31 -3.88 -35.74
CA PHE A 33 -22.18 -2.89 -35.09
C PHE A 33 -22.08 -2.78 -33.56
N CYS A 34 -21.36 -3.67 -32.87
CA CYS A 34 -21.20 -3.60 -31.42
C CYS A 34 -19.89 -2.93 -30.93
N ALA A 35 -18.90 -2.72 -31.80
CA ALA A 35 -17.63 -2.11 -31.43
C ALA A 35 -17.70 -0.56 -31.28
N ALA A 36 -18.72 0.09 -31.84
CA ALA A 36 -18.86 1.55 -31.79
C ALA A 36 -19.57 2.06 -30.53
N ILE A 37 -20.24 1.20 -29.75
CA ILE A 37 -20.97 1.62 -28.54
C ILE A 37 -20.11 1.46 -27.28
N TRP A 38 -19.03 0.69 -27.31
CA TRP A 38 -18.13 0.50 -26.16
C TRP A 38 -17.03 1.58 -26.03
N ILE A 39 -16.81 2.41 -27.03
CA ILE A 39 -15.82 3.51 -26.99
C ILE A 39 -16.41 4.81 -26.44
N ALA A 40 -17.73 4.93 -26.36
CA ALA A 40 -18.40 6.16 -25.87
C ALA A 40 -18.67 6.15 -24.35
N ALA A 41 -18.54 5.02 -23.64
CA ALA A 41 -18.79 4.93 -22.19
C ALA A 41 -17.53 5.13 -21.31
N ALA A 42 -16.35 5.32 -21.91
CA ALA A 42 -15.09 5.48 -21.19
C ALA A 42 -14.61 6.94 -21.06
N LYS A 43 -15.47 7.92 -21.36
CA LYS A 43 -15.14 9.34 -21.20
C LYS A 43 -16.26 10.05 -20.45
N THR A 44 -16.23 10.02 -19.14
CA THR A 44 -16.56 11.10 -18.19
C THR A 44 -16.46 10.60 -16.76
N ASP A 45 -15.30 10.13 -16.34
CA ASP A 45 -14.94 10.29 -14.93
C ASP A 45 -14.27 11.67 -14.83
N LYS A 46 -15.05 12.68 -14.54
CA LYS A 46 -14.52 13.95 -14.05
C LYS A 46 -13.92 13.64 -12.68
N ARG A 47 -12.62 13.22 -12.68
CA ARG A 47 -11.80 13.24 -11.49
C ARG A 47 -11.98 14.61 -10.86
N GLN A 48 -12.68 14.65 -9.76
CA GLN A 48 -12.77 15.83 -8.92
C GLN A 48 -11.31 16.18 -8.60
N ASN A 49 -10.86 17.36 -9.08
CA ASN A 49 -9.52 17.87 -8.82
C ASN A 49 -9.27 17.80 -7.31
N TYR A 50 -8.50 16.79 -6.91
CA TYR A 50 -8.09 16.59 -5.54
C TYR A 50 -6.96 17.61 -5.28
N MET A 51 -7.32 18.75 -4.75
CA MET A 51 -6.31 19.70 -4.26
C MET A 51 -5.66 19.12 -3.00
N PRO A 52 -4.31 19.16 -2.88
CA PRO A 52 -3.63 18.72 -1.68
C PRO A 52 -4.24 19.44 -0.46
N ALA A 53 -4.46 18.69 0.63
CA ALA A 53 -4.97 19.25 1.85
C ALA A 53 -3.99 20.34 2.34
N LYS A 54 -4.33 21.62 2.16
CA LYS A 54 -3.75 22.67 3.00
C LYS A 54 -3.97 22.24 4.44
N ASN A 55 -2.93 22.29 5.29
CA ASN A 55 -3.10 22.18 6.72
C ASN A 55 -4.27 23.07 7.09
N MET A 56 -5.34 22.50 7.61
CA MET A 56 -6.43 23.27 8.18
C MET A 56 -5.87 23.89 9.45
N GLU A 57 -5.41 25.15 9.37
CA GLU A 57 -5.02 25.91 10.54
C GLU A 57 -6.19 25.82 11.54
N GLY A 58 -5.91 25.25 12.74
CA GLY A 58 -6.89 25.10 13.80
C GLY A 58 -7.60 23.75 13.93
N GLN A 59 -7.29 22.72 13.11
CA GLN A 59 -7.86 21.39 13.34
C GLN A 59 -7.19 20.74 14.57
N PRO A 60 -7.97 20.18 15.53
CA PRO A 60 -7.44 19.44 16.67
C PRO A 60 -6.50 18.31 16.26
N GLU A 61 -5.39 18.14 16.98
CA GLU A 61 -4.37 17.12 16.67
C GLU A 61 -4.92 15.69 16.70
N GLU A 62 -5.94 15.43 17.50
CA GLU A 62 -6.63 14.14 17.59
C GLU A 62 -7.26 13.69 16.26
N LEU A 63 -7.57 14.63 15.38
CA LEU A 63 -8.19 14.38 14.09
C LEU A 63 -7.18 14.18 12.95
N GLY A 64 -5.89 14.40 13.21
CA GLY A 64 -4.83 14.27 12.22
C GLY A 64 -5.00 15.24 11.05
N LYS A 65 -4.74 14.75 9.83
CA LYS A 65 -4.79 15.56 8.59
C LYS A 65 -6.00 15.23 7.69
N VAL A 66 -6.91 14.38 8.14
CA VAL A 66 -8.12 14.01 7.39
C VAL A 66 -9.16 15.13 7.47
N LYS A 67 -9.84 15.43 6.38
CA LYS A 67 -10.94 16.39 6.32
C LYS A 67 -12.24 15.74 6.74
N TRP A 68 -12.60 15.89 8.00
CA TRP A 68 -13.75 15.25 8.60
C TRP A 68 -15.05 16.06 8.41
N LEU A 69 -16.12 15.37 8.03
CA LEU A 69 -17.48 15.84 8.25
C LEU A 69 -17.82 15.77 9.74
N ARG A 70 -18.80 16.60 10.17
CA ARG A 70 -19.31 16.66 11.54
C ARG A 70 -20.80 16.39 11.63
N ASN A 71 -21.45 16.01 10.52
CA ASN A 71 -22.90 15.77 10.46
C ASN A 71 -23.18 14.43 9.78
N ILE A 72 -23.89 13.54 10.47
CA ILE A 72 -24.16 12.17 10.01
C ILE A 72 -25.08 12.15 8.79
N GLU A 73 -26.07 13.05 8.71
CA GLU A 73 -27.02 13.12 7.60
C GLU A 73 -26.31 13.59 6.32
N ALA A 74 -25.37 14.53 6.46
CA ALA A 74 -24.51 14.94 5.33
C ALA A 74 -23.63 13.78 4.86
N ALA A 75 -23.04 13.02 5.78
CA ALA A 75 -22.25 11.84 5.45
C ALA A 75 -23.12 10.77 4.74
N GLN A 76 -24.33 10.50 5.20
CA GLN A 76 -25.26 9.57 4.56
C GLN A 76 -25.62 10.01 3.13
N ARG A 77 -25.92 11.31 2.91
CA ARG A 77 -26.19 11.83 1.56
C ARG A 77 -25.01 11.63 0.62
N LEU A 78 -23.78 11.94 1.07
CA LEU A 78 -22.57 11.76 0.28
C LEU A 78 -22.28 10.28 0.04
N SER A 79 -22.50 9.42 1.04
CA SER A 79 -22.36 7.97 0.91
C SER A 79 -23.30 7.40 -0.16
N LYS A 80 -24.58 7.77 -0.14
CA LYS A 80 -25.55 7.36 -1.17
C LYS A 80 -25.16 7.86 -2.55
N LYS A 81 -24.79 9.13 -2.66
CA LYS A 81 -24.38 9.74 -3.95
C LYS A 81 -23.11 9.12 -4.53
N GLY A 82 -22.10 8.88 -3.70
CA GLY A 82 -20.79 8.38 -4.12
C GLY A 82 -20.65 6.87 -4.06
N GLN A 83 -21.65 6.16 -3.55
CA GLN A 83 -21.61 4.71 -3.28
C GLN A 83 -20.37 4.31 -2.47
N LYS A 84 -19.98 5.16 -1.50
CA LYS A 84 -18.83 4.97 -0.63
C LYS A 84 -19.30 4.67 0.79
N PRO A 85 -18.67 3.72 1.51
CA PRO A 85 -18.95 3.54 2.93
C PRO A 85 -18.54 4.77 3.73
N ILE A 86 -19.18 4.98 4.88
CA ILE A 86 -18.84 6.05 5.82
C ILE A 86 -17.84 5.48 6.82
N LEU A 87 -16.68 6.12 6.94
CA LEU A 87 -15.72 5.83 8.00
C LEU A 87 -15.97 6.81 9.14
N ILE A 88 -16.49 6.31 10.27
CA ILE A 88 -16.81 7.10 11.46
C ILE A 88 -15.67 6.94 12.46
N LEU A 89 -15.07 8.06 12.83
CA LEU A 89 -14.12 8.14 13.94
C LEU A 89 -14.88 8.66 15.19
N PHE A 90 -14.97 7.85 16.22
CA PHE A 90 -15.40 8.25 17.55
C PHE A 90 -14.15 8.62 18.35
N GLN A 91 -14.01 9.91 18.71
CA GLN A 91 -12.80 10.49 19.26
C GLN A 91 -13.12 11.50 20.35
N GLU A 92 -12.34 11.50 21.42
CA GLU A 92 -12.40 12.56 22.41
C GLU A 92 -11.61 13.79 21.91
N VAL A 93 -12.24 14.98 21.93
CA VAL A 93 -11.62 16.24 21.45
C VAL A 93 -12.05 17.40 22.38
N PRO A 94 -11.10 18.04 23.13
CA PRO A 94 -9.72 17.61 23.29
C PRO A 94 -9.63 16.24 23.98
N GLY A 95 -8.64 15.45 23.57
CA GLY A 95 -8.51 14.06 23.96
C GLY A 95 -7.25 13.73 24.76
N CYS A 96 -7.18 12.48 25.22
CA CYS A 96 -6.05 11.93 25.92
C CYS A 96 -4.83 11.70 24.99
N ALA A 97 -3.69 11.28 25.58
CA ALA A 97 -2.47 11.00 24.80
C ALA A 97 -2.70 9.96 23.69
N THR A 98 -3.53 8.92 23.92
CA THR A 98 -3.86 7.92 22.91
C THR A 98 -4.59 8.55 21.71
N CYS A 99 -5.56 9.44 21.97
CA CYS A 99 -6.29 10.16 20.93
C CYS A 99 -5.36 11.05 20.09
N ARG A 100 -4.50 11.84 20.75
CA ARG A 100 -3.50 12.67 20.05
C ARG A 100 -2.50 11.85 19.26
N ASN A 101 -1.98 10.77 19.83
CA ASN A 101 -1.06 9.86 19.12
C ASN A 101 -1.72 9.21 17.91
N TYR A 102 -2.99 8.82 18.01
CA TYR A 102 -3.73 8.26 16.88
C TYR A 102 -3.90 9.29 15.75
N GLY A 103 -4.25 10.53 16.09
CA GLY A 103 -4.31 11.64 15.15
C GLY A 103 -2.96 11.93 14.48
N ASN A 104 -1.92 12.12 15.28
CA ASN A 104 -0.59 12.52 14.79
C ASN A 104 0.11 11.41 13.98
N ASN A 105 0.03 10.15 14.40
CA ASN A 105 0.81 9.07 13.80
C ASN A 105 0.03 8.25 12.75
N ILE A 106 -1.30 8.14 12.88
CA ILE A 106 -2.11 7.29 12.00
C ILE A 106 -2.94 8.14 11.04
N LEU A 107 -3.77 9.05 11.58
CA LEU A 107 -4.64 9.92 10.79
C LEU A 107 -3.89 11.08 10.09
N SER A 108 -2.58 11.15 10.25
CA SER A 108 -1.68 12.07 9.54
C SER A 108 -0.78 11.37 8.50
N HIS A 109 -0.82 10.03 8.42
CA HIS A 109 -0.05 9.28 7.44
C HIS A 109 -0.57 9.56 6.02
N PRO A 110 0.27 10.02 5.07
CA PRO A 110 -0.19 10.54 3.78
C PRO A 110 -1.12 9.60 3.00
N LEU A 111 -0.76 8.31 2.90
CA LEU A 111 -1.58 7.33 2.16
C LEU A 111 -2.86 6.92 2.91
N ILE A 112 -2.86 6.97 4.25
CA ILE A 112 -4.09 6.70 5.04
C ILE A 112 -5.06 7.87 4.88
N VAL A 113 -4.57 9.11 4.98
CA VAL A 113 -5.40 10.31 4.75
C VAL A 113 -6.03 10.25 3.36
N GLU A 114 -5.23 9.99 2.33
CA GLU A 114 -5.72 9.90 0.96
C GLU A 114 -6.77 8.79 0.79
N ALA A 115 -6.52 7.60 1.35
CA ALA A 115 -7.47 6.50 1.27
C ALA A 115 -8.78 6.78 2.00
N ILE A 116 -8.73 7.41 3.18
CA ILE A 116 -9.94 7.81 3.92
C ILE A 116 -10.76 8.81 3.10
N GLU A 117 -10.12 9.81 2.52
CA GLU A 117 -10.81 10.88 1.76
C GLU A 117 -11.27 10.42 0.36
N SER A 118 -10.54 9.50 -0.29
CA SER A 118 -10.88 9.05 -1.65
C SER A 118 -11.86 7.88 -1.66
N GLU A 119 -11.72 6.92 -0.74
CA GLU A 119 -12.49 5.67 -0.77
C GLU A 119 -13.69 5.66 0.18
N PHE A 120 -13.68 6.54 1.19
CA PHE A 120 -14.72 6.61 2.22
C PHE A 120 -15.34 8.01 2.29
N VAL A 121 -16.40 8.13 3.06
CA VAL A 121 -16.94 9.42 3.53
C VAL A 121 -16.49 9.58 4.99
N PRO A 122 -15.51 10.46 5.28
CA PRO A 122 -14.97 10.62 6.62
C PRO A 122 -15.92 11.40 7.52
N LEU A 123 -16.28 10.83 8.68
CA LEU A 123 -17.12 11.46 9.70
C LEU A 123 -16.45 11.36 11.07
N ALA A 124 -16.26 12.49 11.75
CA ALA A 124 -15.78 12.50 13.14
C ALA A 124 -16.92 12.85 14.12
N ILE A 125 -17.03 12.07 15.18
CA ILE A 125 -17.96 12.24 16.29
C ILE A 125 -17.17 12.45 17.57
N PHE A 126 -17.48 13.52 18.33
CA PHE A 126 -16.75 13.83 19.54
C PHE A 126 -17.44 13.22 20.77
N ASN A 127 -16.79 12.22 21.38
CA ASN A 127 -17.34 11.43 22.48
C ASN A 127 -17.67 12.26 23.74
N ASN A 128 -16.97 13.37 23.92
CA ASN A 128 -17.11 14.27 25.08
C ASN A 128 -18.02 15.48 24.83
N LYS A 129 -18.83 15.46 23.77
CA LYS A 129 -19.76 16.54 23.43
C LYS A 129 -21.20 16.07 23.54
N LYS A 130 -22.11 17.03 23.81
CA LYS A 130 -23.57 16.85 23.84
C LYS A 130 -24.19 17.13 22.46
N GLY A 131 -25.49 16.99 22.33
CA GLY A 131 -26.23 17.27 21.10
C GLY A 131 -26.04 16.18 20.07
N SER A 132 -25.84 16.53 18.80
CA SER A 132 -25.78 15.60 17.68
C SER A 132 -24.68 14.54 17.81
N ASP A 133 -23.54 14.86 18.44
CA ASP A 133 -22.51 13.87 18.71
C ASP A 133 -23.01 12.78 19.69
N ALA A 134 -23.67 13.19 20.78
CA ALA A 134 -24.24 12.26 21.74
C ALA A 134 -25.36 11.39 21.14
N GLU A 135 -26.16 11.95 20.24
CA GLU A 135 -27.22 11.20 19.54
C GLU A 135 -26.61 10.09 18.66
N VAL A 136 -25.51 10.37 17.93
CA VAL A 136 -24.80 9.38 17.12
C VAL A 136 -24.12 8.33 18.01
N LEU A 137 -23.50 8.74 19.13
CA LEU A 137 -22.94 7.81 20.12
C LEU A 137 -24.00 6.81 20.59
N ASN A 138 -25.15 7.33 21.04
CA ASN A 138 -26.26 6.51 21.54
C ASN A 138 -26.81 5.57 20.47
N TYR A 139 -26.95 6.03 19.21
CA TYR A 139 -27.40 5.21 18.10
C TYR A 139 -26.52 3.98 17.92
N PHE A 140 -25.19 4.15 17.97
CA PHE A 140 -24.22 3.07 17.81
C PHE A 140 -23.90 2.32 19.11
N ASN A 141 -24.52 2.71 20.23
CA ASN A 141 -24.25 2.19 21.57
C ASN A 141 -22.74 2.26 21.91
N GLU A 142 -22.08 3.36 21.52
CA GLU A 142 -20.67 3.59 21.83
C GLU A 142 -20.54 4.30 23.18
N PRO A 143 -19.72 3.75 24.10
CA PRO A 143 -19.46 4.41 25.38
C PRO A 143 -18.54 5.62 25.17
N ALA A 144 -18.83 6.72 25.86
CA ALA A 144 -18.08 7.97 25.75
C ALA A 144 -16.59 7.86 26.12
N TRP A 145 -16.24 6.88 26.96
CA TRP A 145 -14.87 6.65 27.46
C TRP A 145 -14.02 5.72 26.57
N ASN A 146 -14.62 5.03 25.60
CA ASN A 146 -13.92 4.07 24.76
C ASN A 146 -13.54 4.73 23.43
N ASN A 147 -12.36 5.30 23.35
CA ASN A 147 -11.86 6.00 22.18
C ASN A 147 -10.32 5.96 22.09
N PRO A 148 -9.72 6.08 20.88
CA PRO A 148 -10.40 6.18 19.59
C PRO A 148 -11.10 4.88 19.18
N VAL A 149 -12.25 4.99 18.48
CA VAL A 149 -12.96 3.88 17.87
C VAL A 149 -13.24 4.23 16.41
N VAL A 150 -13.10 3.27 15.52
CA VAL A 150 -13.51 3.41 14.12
C VAL A 150 -14.62 2.41 13.81
N ARG A 151 -15.69 2.89 13.18
CA ARG A 151 -16.71 2.07 12.53
C ARG A 151 -16.75 2.39 11.04
N ILE A 152 -16.95 1.38 10.22
CA ILE A 152 -17.19 1.58 8.79
C ILE A 152 -18.57 1.06 8.50
N VAL A 153 -19.46 1.97 8.08
CA VAL A 153 -20.88 1.69 7.90
C VAL A 153 -21.34 2.05 6.48
N ASN A 154 -22.44 1.46 6.04
CA ASN A 154 -23.10 1.88 4.81
C ASN A 154 -23.95 3.15 5.02
N ALA A 155 -24.58 3.64 3.96
CA ALA A 155 -25.45 4.82 4.01
C ALA A 155 -26.68 4.69 4.93
N ASP A 156 -27.07 3.45 5.29
CA ASP A 156 -28.16 3.17 6.22
C ASP A 156 -27.65 2.96 7.66
N LYS A 157 -26.39 3.31 7.94
CA LYS A 157 -25.74 3.18 9.25
C LYS A 157 -25.57 1.73 9.74
N ARG A 158 -25.57 0.73 8.84
CA ARG A 158 -25.27 -0.66 9.19
C ARG A 158 -23.77 -0.90 9.06
N ASP A 159 -23.19 -1.58 10.04
CA ASP A 159 -21.77 -1.94 10.00
C ASP A 159 -21.45 -2.77 8.75
N VAL A 160 -20.40 -2.37 8.02
CA VAL A 160 -19.84 -3.08 6.88
C VAL A 160 -18.74 -4.05 7.33
N THR A 161 -18.01 -3.67 8.37
CA THR A 161 -16.98 -4.48 9.01
C THR A 161 -17.14 -4.45 10.53
N ALA A 162 -16.41 -5.34 11.21
CA ALA A 162 -16.35 -5.32 12.66
C ALA A 162 -15.84 -3.97 13.18
N ARG A 163 -16.39 -3.51 14.29
CA ARG A 163 -15.96 -2.34 15.06
C ARG A 163 -14.47 -2.44 15.41
N LEU A 164 -13.71 -1.41 15.12
CA LEU A 164 -12.30 -1.30 15.48
C LEU A 164 -12.16 -0.45 16.75
N GLY A 165 -11.95 -1.12 17.88
CA GLY A 165 -11.68 -0.50 19.17
C GLY A 165 -10.60 -1.27 19.92
N GLY A 166 -9.77 -0.57 20.69
CA GLY A 166 -8.63 -1.17 21.41
C GLY A 166 -7.42 -1.55 20.53
N ASN A 167 -7.53 -1.40 19.22
CA ASN A 167 -6.41 -1.56 18.27
C ASN A 167 -6.12 -0.21 17.62
N TYR A 168 -5.07 0.44 18.09
CA TYR A 168 -4.67 1.79 17.69
C TYR A 168 -3.47 1.77 16.72
N THR A 169 -3.33 0.71 15.91
CA THR A 169 -2.24 0.56 14.95
C THR A 169 -2.67 0.98 13.55
N ALA A 170 -1.72 1.45 12.74
CA ALA A 170 -1.95 1.72 11.32
C ALA A 170 -2.43 0.45 10.57
N PHE A 171 -1.87 -0.72 10.92
CA PHE A 171 -2.31 -1.99 10.35
C PHE A 171 -3.79 -2.29 10.65
N GLY A 172 -4.23 -2.10 11.90
CA GLY A 172 -5.63 -2.30 12.28
C GLY A 172 -6.59 -1.45 11.44
N LEU A 173 -6.29 -0.16 11.26
CA LEU A 173 -7.10 0.76 10.46
C LEU A 173 -7.10 0.39 8.97
N VAL A 174 -5.92 0.21 8.37
CA VAL A 174 -5.80 -0.13 6.94
C VAL A 174 -6.45 -1.47 6.62
N ASN A 175 -6.26 -2.49 7.47
CA ASN A 175 -6.93 -3.78 7.30
C ASN A 175 -8.47 -3.65 7.37
N SER A 176 -8.99 -2.85 8.31
CA SER A 176 -10.44 -2.58 8.40
C SER A 176 -10.97 -1.88 7.14
N MET A 177 -10.20 -0.93 6.58
CA MET A 177 -10.53 -0.25 5.33
C MET A 177 -10.56 -1.22 4.14
N LEU A 178 -9.55 -2.08 3.99
CA LEU A 178 -9.48 -3.09 2.93
C LEU A 178 -10.65 -4.08 3.00
N LEU A 179 -10.96 -4.57 4.20
CA LEU A 179 -12.12 -5.45 4.43
C LEU A 179 -13.44 -4.76 4.07
N ALA A 180 -13.59 -3.48 4.43
CA ALA A 180 -14.79 -2.71 4.12
C ALA A 180 -14.98 -2.48 2.62
N LEU A 181 -13.92 -2.20 1.88
CA LEU A 181 -13.98 -2.06 0.43
C LEU A 181 -14.43 -3.38 -0.21
N GLY A 182 -13.84 -4.52 0.17
CA GLY A 182 -14.25 -5.83 -0.31
C GLY A 182 -15.71 -6.18 0.02
N ALA A 183 -16.15 -5.94 1.27
CA ALA A 183 -17.54 -6.16 1.69
C ALA A 183 -18.55 -5.24 1.00
N SER A 184 -18.09 -4.09 0.50
CA SER A 184 -18.89 -3.14 -0.29
C SER A 184 -18.81 -3.39 -1.81
N ASN A 185 -18.24 -4.51 -2.26
CA ASN A 185 -17.97 -4.85 -3.66
C ASN A 185 -17.17 -3.77 -4.40
N ARG A 186 -16.26 -3.10 -3.69
CA ARG A 186 -15.34 -2.08 -4.24
C ARG A 186 -13.95 -2.67 -4.39
N VAL A 187 -13.29 -2.35 -5.49
CA VAL A 187 -11.89 -2.74 -5.69
C VAL A 187 -11.01 -1.80 -4.85
N ALA A 188 -10.18 -2.40 -3.99
CA ALA A 188 -9.22 -1.62 -3.23
C ALA A 188 -8.13 -1.06 -4.16
N PRO A 189 -7.72 0.23 -3.99
CA PRO A 189 -6.60 0.76 -4.74
C PRO A 189 -5.30 0.02 -4.42
N LYS A 190 -4.47 -0.23 -5.43
CA LYS A 190 -3.24 -1.02 -5.27
C LYS A 190 -2.27 -0.44 -4.24
N TYR A 191 -2.14 0.89 -4.17
CA TYR A 191 -1.31 1.54 -3.16
C TYR A 191 -1.75 1.22 -1.72
N LEU A 192 -3.08 1.09 -1.49
CA LEU A 192 -3.62 0.75 -0.17
C LEU A 192 -3.39 -0.72 0.17
N GLU A 193 -3.49 -1.62 -0.81
CA GLU A 193 -3.12 -3.03 -0.65
C GLU A 193 -1.64 -3.18 -0.28
N LEU A 194 -0.75 -2.44 -0.97
CA LEU A 194 0.68 -2.46 -0.69
C LEU A 194 0.98 -1.91 0.72
N LEU A 195 0.34 -0.81 1.10
CA LEU A 195 0.46 -0.28 2.47
C LEU A 195 -0.01 -1.32 3.50
N GLY A 196 -1.15 -1.97 3.26
CA GLY A 196 -1.66 -3.05 4.11
C GLY A 196 -0.67 -4.21 4.25
N ALA A 197 -0.07 -4.66 3.14
CA ALA A 197 0.93 -5.72 3.12
C ALA A 197 2.21 -5.33 3.89
N GLU A 198 2.71 -4.12 3.71
CA GLU A 198 3.88 -3.61 4.44
C GLU A 198 3.62 -3.51 5.94
N LEU A 199 2.47 -2.96 6.34
CA LEU A 199 2.07 -2.86 7.74
C LEU A 199 1.82 -4.23 8.39
N GLN A 200 1.25 -5.18 7.63
CA GLN A 200 1.06 -6.56 8.07
C GLN A 200 2.41 -7.24 8.32
N ALA A 201 3.36 -7.11 7.40
CA ALA A 201 4.69 -7.67 7.55
C ALA A 201 5.39 -7.12 8.80
N LYS A 202 5.32 -5.81 9.04
CA LYS A 202 5.83 -5.18 10.27
C LYS A 202 5.16 -5.71 11.53
N ALA A 203 3.87 -6.01 11.49
CA ALA A 203 3.13 -6.55 12.63
C ALA A 203 3.42 -8.03 12.92
N LEU A 204 3.65 -8.84 11.88
CA LEU A 204 3.95 -10.28 11.98
C LEU A 204 5.44 -10.58 12.19
N GLY A 205 6.30 -9.60 11.91
CA GLY A 205 7.75 -9.74 11.89
C GLY A 205 8.29 -10.01 10.49
N THR A 206 9.50 -9.51 10.24
CA THR A 206 10.24 -9.71 9.00
C THR A 206 11.56 -10.42 9.26
N GLU A 207 12.08 -11.11 8.26
CA GLU A 207 13.40 -11.72 8.26
C GLU A 207 14.22 -11.21 7.08
N GLN A 208 15.54 -11.46 7.10
CA GLN A 208 16.47 -11.08 6.04
C GLN A 208 17.03 -12.31 5.31
N ALA A 209 17.18 -12.17 3.99
CA ALA A 209 17.93 -13.08 3.14
C ALA A 209 18.97 -12.29 2.34
N ASN A 210 20.17 -12.87 2.15
CA ASN A 210 21.23 -12.28 1.36
C ASN A 210 21.52 -13.19 0.17
N ILE A 211 21.10 -12.77 -1.03
CA ILE A 211 21.08 -13.60 -2.24
C ILE A 211 22.04 -12.99 -3.25
N ALA A 212 23.06 -13.75 -3.66
CA ALA A 212 24.02 -13.32 -4.65
C ALA A 212 23.62 -13.76 -6.07
N MET A 213 23.92 -12.92 -7.04
CA MET A 213 23.61 -13.12 -8.44
C MET A 213 24.63 -12.43 -9.35
N HIS A 214 24.43 -12.55 -10.66
CA HIS A 214 25.31 -11.92 -11.63
C HIS A 214 25.12 -10.38 -11.68
N CYS A 215 23.86 -9.91 -11.59
CA CYS A 215 23.51 -8.49 -11.60
C CYS A 215 22.47 -8.20 -10.53
N PHE A 216 22.87 -7.49 -9.48
CA PHE A 216 21.98 -7.16 -8.35
C PHE A 216 20.86 -6.19 -8.72
N TRP A 217 21.03 -5.32 -9.71
CA TRP A 217 19.94 -4.48 -10.21
C TRP A 217 18.82 -5.32 -10.84
N THR A 218 19.19 -6.32 -11.66
CA THR A 218 18.23 -7.32 -12.16
C THR A 218 17.62 -8.09 -11.00
N GLY A 219 18.42 -8.46 -10.01
CA GLY A 219 17.95 -9.13 -8.80
C GLY A 219 16.90 -8.34 -8.02
N GLU A 220 17.14 -7.05 -7.78
CA GLU A 220 16.12 -6.19 -7.15
C GLU A 220 14.80 -6.16 -7.94
N LYS A 221 14.91 -6.09 -9.27
CA LYS A 221 13.74 -6.10 -10.15
C LYS A 221 12.95 -7.40 -10.05
N GLU A 222 13.59 -8.55 -10.15
CA GLU A 222 12.94 -9.88 -10.16
C GLU A 222 12.48 -10.30 -8.76
N ILE A 223 13.34 -10.17 -7.74
CA ILE A 223 13.02 -10.54 -6.37
C ILE A 223 11.93 -9.63 -5.80
N GLY A 224 11.92 -8.35 -6.19
CA GLY A 224 10.90 -7.40 -5.79
C GLY A 224 9.48 -7.78 -6.19
N GLU A 225 9.29 -8.65 -7.19
CA GLU A 225 7.96 -9.16 -7.59
C GLU A 225 7.44 -10.27 -6.68
N ILE A 226 8.31 -10.94 -5.92
CA ILE A 226 7.94 -12.10 -5.10
C ILE A 226 6.95 -11.64 -4.00
N PRO A 227 5.78 -12.28 -3.85
CA PRO A 227 4.88 -12.01 -2.75
C PRO A 227 5.55 -12.24 -1.39
N GLY A 228 5.34 -11.34 -0.45
CA GLY A 228 5.96 -11.42 0.88
C GLY A 228 7.29 -10.67 0.99
N VAL A 229 7.94 -10.30 -0.13
CA VAL A 229 9.08 -9.37 -0.11
C VAL A 229 8.56 -7.96 0.17
N VAL A 230 9.14 -7.29 1.16
CA VAL A 230 8.75 -5.93 1.60
C VAL A 230 9.81 -4.88 1.32
N ALA A 231 11.09 -5.27 1.32
CA ALA A 231 12.17 -4.39 0.91
C ALA A 231 13.30 -5.17 0.24
N THR A 232 14.03 -4.51 -0.66
CA THR A 232 15.25 -5.02 -1.29
C THR A 232 16.33 -3.95 -1.19
N GLU A 233 17.58 -4.35 -1.16
CA GLU A 233 18.73 -3.45 -1.23
C GLU A 233 19.86 -4.12 -1.98
N ALA A 234 20.32 -3.48 -3.05
CA ALA A 234 21.49 -3.92 -3.80
C ALA A 234 22.79 -3.60 -3.05
N GLY A 235 23.78 -4.47 -3.13
CA GLY A 235 25.05 -4.28 -2.46
C GLY A 235 26.05 -5.40 -2.72
N PHE A 236 27.05 -5.49 -1.86
CA PHE A 236 28.17 -6.43 -2.00
C PHE A 236 28.38 -7.20 -0.70
N MET A 237 28.66 -8.50 -0.83
CA MET A 237 29.07 -9.39 0.25
C MET A 237 29.97 -10.48 -0.29
N GLY A 238 31.10 -10.76 0.41
CA GLY A 238 32.03 -11.81 0.00
C GLY A 238 32.57 -11.66 -1.44
N GLY A 239 32.75 -10.42 -1.92
CA GLY A 239 33.20 -10.13 -3.28
C GLY A 239 32.16 -10.35 -4.39
N ARG A 240 30.90 -10.61 -4.03
CA ARG A 240 29.79 -10.84 -4.97
C ARG A 240 28.78 -9.70 -4.92
N GLU A 241 28.08 -9.50 -6.02
CA GLU A 241 26.85 -8.71 -6.07
C GLU A 241 25.72 -9.44 -5.35
N VAL A 242 25.05 -8.77 -4.42
CA VAL A 242 24.05 -9.33 -3.51
C VAL A 242 22.83 -8.42 -3.44
N VAL A 243 21.66 -9.00 -3.43
CA VAL A 243 20.45 -8.33 -2.97
C VAL A 243 20.16 -8.78 -1.54
N ARG A 244 20.13 -7.82 -0.62
CA ARG A 244 19.59 -8.01 0.71
C ARG A 244 18.07 -7.85 0.64
N VAL A 245 17.36 -8.89 1.01
CA VAL A 245 15.91 -8.99 0.91
C VAL A 245 15.31 -8.99 2.30
N GLU A 246 14.40 -8.07 2.57
CA GLU A 246 13.52 -8.16 3.74
C GLU A 246 12.20 -8.77 3.31
N TYR A 247 11.75 -9.80 4.00
CA TYR A 247 10.55 -10.54 3.65
C TYR A 247 9.75 -10.95 4.90
N CYS A 248 8.45 -11.19 4.74
CA CYS A 248 7.56 -11.69 5.77
C CYS A 248 7.49 -13.21 5.72
N PRO A 249 8.06 -13.95 6.72
CA PRO A 249 8.09 -15.41 6.70
C PRO A 249 6.69 -16.04 6.84
N ALA A 250 5.70 -15.31 7.33
CA ALA A 250 4.31 -15.74 7.35
C ALA A 250 3.64 -15.74 5.96
N VAL A 251 4.25 -15.09 4.95
CA VAL A 251 3.73 -14.98 3.57
C VAL A 251 4.56 -15.83 2.62
N VAL A 252 5.88 -15.79 2.74
CA VAL A 252 6.81 -16.58 1.94
C VAL A 252 7.91 -17.10 2.84
N SER A 253 8.10 -18.42 2.88
CA SER A 253 9.19 -19.01 3.64
C SER A 253 10.55 -18.72 3.00
N PHE A 254 11.64 -18.78 3.78
CA PHE A 254 13.00 -18.63 3.25
C PHE A 254 13.28 -19.56 2.06
N SER A 255 12.89 -20.82 2.15
CA SER A 255 13.10 -21.79 1.06
C SER A 255 12.33 -21.43 -0.21
N GLU A 256 11.08 -20.97 -0.09
CA GLU A 256 10.27 -20.52 -1.22
C GLU A 256 10.87 -19.27 -1.84
N LEU A 257 11.29 -18.29 -1.03
CA LEU A 257 11.96 -17.08 -1.50
C LEU A 257 13.20 -17.41 -2.35
N ILE A 258 14.09 -18.28 -1.84
CA ILE A 258 15.29 -18.70 -2.57
C ILE A 258 14.92 -19.48 -3.84
N SER A 259 13.87 -20.31 -3.78
CA SER A 259 13.38 -21.07 -4.94
C SER A 259 12.86 -20.17 -6.04
N GLU A 260 12.05 -19.16 -5.70
CA GLU A 260 11.54 -18.17 -6.67
C GLU A 260 12.68 -17.32 -7.25
N ALA A 261 13.61 -16.84 -6.42
CA ALA A 261 14.79 -16.13 -6.88
C ALA A 261 15.66 -16.99 -7.83
N LYS A 262 15.78 -18.29 -7.58
CA LYS A 262 16.50 -19.22 -8.46
C LYS A 262 15.79 -19.41 -9.80
N LYS A 263 14.46 -19.50 -9.82
CA LYS A 263 13.67 -19.62 -11.06
C LYS A 263 13.87 -18.43 -11.99
N SER A 264 14.02 -17.23 -11.43
CA SER A 264 14.32 -16.01 -12.18
C SER A 264 15.81 -15.84 -12.52
N GLY A 265 16.68 -16.82 -12.19
CA GLY A 265 18.13 -16.73 -12.40
C GLY A 265 18.86 -15.83 -11.39
N CYS A 266 18.19 -15.39 -10.33
CA CYS A 266 18.68 -14.43 -9.36
C CYS A 266 19.14 -15.07 -8.03
N ALA A 267 19.58 -16.33 -8.03
CA ALA A 267 20.14 -16.99 -6.86
C ALA A 267 21.28 -17.94 -7.25
N SER A 268 22.45 -17.39 -7.54
CA SER A 268 23.65 -18.15 -7.82
C SER A 268 24.40 -18.56 -6.54
N HIS A 269 24.22 -17.81 -5.45
CA HIS A 269 24.84 -18.07 -4.16
C HIS A 269 23.98 -17.43 -3.04
N VAL A 270 23.98 -18.02 -1.85
CA VAL A 270 23.24 -17.50 -0.68
C VAL A 270 24.21 -17.33 0.49
N PHE A 271 24.17 -16.15 1.10
CA PHE A 271 24.87 -15.89 2.36
C PHE A 271 23.88 -16.08 3.51
N ALA A 272 23.96 -17.24 4.16
CA ALA A 272 23.01 -17.69 5.16
C ALA A 272 23.34 -17.14 6.56
N GLU A 273 22.32 -16.87 7.34
CA GLU A 273 22.42 -16.52 8.75
C GLU A 273 22.02 -17.75 9.59
N GLY A 274 23.03 -18.42 10.13
CA GLY A 274 22.86 -19.63 10.94
C GLY A 274 22.53 -20.90 10.16
N GLU A 275 22.56 -22.02 10.87
CA GLU A 275 22.49 -23.37 10.29
C GLU A 275 21.13 -23.68 9.64
N GLN A 276 20.04 -23.08 10.13
CA GLN A 276 18.70 -23.28 9.56
C GLN A 276 18.62 -22.75 8.13
N GLN A 277 19.02 -21.48 7.92
CA GLN A 277 19.06 -20.88 6.58
C GLN A 277 20.05 -21.60 5.68
N LYS A 278 21.24 -21.98 6.21
CA LYS A 278 22.27 -22.72 5.47
C LYS A 278 21.75 -24.05 4.92
N LYS A 279 21.09 -24.83 5.77
CA LYS A 279 20.47 -26.11 5.37
C LYS A 279 19.33 -25.90 4.36
N ALA A 280 18.50 -24.88 4.57
CA ALA A 280 17.38 -24.56 3.68
C ALA A 280 17.87 -24.11 2.31
N ALA A 281 18.82 -23.16 2.25
CA ALA A 281 19.43 -22.70 1.00
C ALA A 281 20.14 -23.83 0.27
N GLY A 282 20.90 -24.65 0.98
CA GLY A 282 21.66 -25.79 0.40
C GLY A 282 20.79 -26.80 -0.35
N LYS A 283 19.54 -27.00 0.11
CA LYS A 283 18.55 -27.83 -0.60
C LYS A 283 18.11 -27.23 -1.93
N VAL A 284 18.12 -25.90 -2.05
CA VAL A 284 17.62 -25.19 -3.24
C VAL A 284 18.76 -24.91 -4.23
N VAL A 285 19.84 -24.28 -3.78
CA VAL A 285 20.94 -23.85 -4.68
C VAL A 285 22.12 -24.84 -4.69
N GLY A 286 22.12 -25.83 -3.82
CA GLY A 286 23.26 -26.75 -3.60
C GLY A 286 24.18 -26.24 -2.48
N SER A 287 24.69 -27.15 -1.64
CA SER A 287 25.50 -26.80 -0.46
C SER A 287 26.78 -26.04 -0.80
N GLY A 288 27.40 -26.28 -1.96
CA GLY A 288 28.56 -25.54 -2.46
C GLY A 288 28.28 -24.09 -2.84
N ALA A 289 26.99 -23.72 -2.99
CA ALA A 289 26.55 -22.37 -3.29
C ALA A 289 25.99 -21.64 -2.04
N VAL A 290 26.40 -22.04 -0.84
CA VAL A 290 26.00 -21.40 0.41
C VAL A 290 27.25 -21.08 1.25
N SER A 291 27.30 -19.86 1.78
CA SER A 291 28.31 -19.41 2.73
C SER A 291 27.67 -18.76 3.94
N GLU A 292 28.46 -18.57 4.99
CA GLU A 292 28.08 -17.75 6.14
C GLU A 292 27.91 -16.29 5.73
N LYS A 293 26.97 -15.59 6.38
CA LYS A 293 26.74 -14.16 6.22
C LYS A 293 28.00 -13.38 6.59
N GLY A 294 28.49 -12.59 5.65
CA GLY A 294 29.63 -11.70 5.82
C GLY A 294 29.23 -10.24 6.01
N LYS A 295 30.23 -9.35 5.98
CA LYS A 295 30.00 -7.91 6.02
C LYS A 295 29.32 -7.45 4.72
N TYR A 296 28.14 -6.84 4.86
CA TYR A 296 27.40 -6.24 3.76
C TYR A 296 27.83 -4.79 3.52
N ARG A 297 27.95 -4.39 2.28
CA ARG A 297 28.20 -3.00 1.85
C ARG A 297 27.14 -2.64 0.82
N PRO A 298 26.26 -1.64 1.11
CA PRO A 298 25.24 -1.22 0.15
C PRO A 298 25.86 -0.64 -1.12
N ASP A 299 25.11 -0.76 -2.22
CA ASP A 299 25.42 -0.04 -3.45
C ASP A 299 25.14 1.46 -3.28
N LYS A 300 25.76 2.28 -4.14
CA LYS A 300 25.58 3.73 -4.14
C LYS A 300 24.29 4.18 -4.85
N GLU A 301 23.72 3.32 -5.67
CA GLU A 301 22.54 3.59 -6.49
C GLU A 301 21.37 2.68 -6.06
N PRO A 302 20.67 3.01 -4.95
CA PRO A 302 19.52 2.22 -4.50
C PRO A 302 18.42 2.28 -5.55
N LYS A 303 17.71 1.13 -5.76
CA LYS A 303 16.62 1.04 -6.73
C LYS A 303 17.03 1.58 -8.11
N TYR A 304 18.06 0.97 -8.69
CA TYR A 304 18.72 1.45 -9.91
C TYR A 304 17.78 1.93 -11.02
N TYR A 305 16.76 1.13 -11.38
CA TYR A 305 15.84 1.52 -12.45
C TYR A 305 15.00 2.74 -12.08
N LEU A 306 14.51 2.80 -10.86
CA LEU A 306 13.73 3.91 -10.35
C LEU A 306 14.57 5.18 -10.26
N SER A 307 15.83 5.07 -9.79
CA SER A 307 16.75 6.19 -9.63
C SER A 307 17.13 6.89 -10.94
N LYS A 308 16.99 6.22 -12.08
CA LYS A 308 17.26 6.81 -13.42
C LYS A 308 16.05 7.55 -13.99
N THR A 309 14.97 7.67 -13.23
CA THR A 309 13.75 8.35 -13.67
C THR A 309 13.36 9.49 -12.72
N HIS A 310 12.40 10.32 -13.13
CA HIS A 310 11.84 11.37 -12.28
C HIS A 310 11.06 10.81 -11.06
N TRP A 311 10.70 9.53 -11.07
CA TRP A 311 10.04 8.86 -9.97
C TRP A 311 10.86 8.82 -8.68
N LYS A 312 12.18 9.00 -8.76
CA LYS A 312 13.07 9.10 -7.59
C LYS A 312 12.73 10.29 -6.67
N TYR A 313 12.02 11.29 -7.19
CA TYR A 313 11.58 12.47 -6.44
C TYR A 313 10.19 12.33 -5.84
N VAL A 314 9.51 11.19 -6.09
CA VAL A 314 8.17 10.92 -5.58
C VAL A 314 8.27 10.14 -4.28
N PRO A 315 7.71 10.65 -3.16
CA PRO A 315 7.66 9.93 -1.89
C PRO A 315 6.95 8.58 -2.03
N MET A 316 7.58 7.50 -1.60
CA MET A 316 7.06 6.13 -1.66
C MET A 316 7.32 5.39 -0.35
N THR A 317 6.46 4.45 0.00
CA THR A 317 6.81 3.47 1.04
C THR A 317 7.88 2.50 0.54
N ALA A 318 8.50 1.74 1.43
CA ALA A 318 9.54 0.77 1.05
C ALA A 318 9.01 -0.24 0.00
N LEU A 319 7.81 -0.79 0.24
CA LEU A 319 7.21 -1.75 -0.68
C LEU A 319 6.75 -1.11 -2.00
N GLN A 320 6.25 0.13 -1.96
CA GLN A 320 5.96 0.87 -3.20
C GLN A 320 7.22 1.07 -4.04
N ALA A 321 8.33 1.48 -3.44
CA ALA A 321 9.60 1.69 -4.13
C ALA A 321 10.14 0.39 -4.76
N VAL A 322 9.99 -0.75 -4.06
CA VAL A 322 10.32 -2.08 -4.60
C VAL A 322 9.50 -2.39 -5.84
N LYS A 323 8.17 -2.26 -5.76
CA LYS A 323 7.25 -2.56 -6.88
C LYS A 323 7.42 -1.58 -8.04
N ALA A 324 7.60 -0.29 -7.75
CA ALA A 324 7.88 0.72 -8.77
C ALA A 324 9.21 0.45 -9.50
N ASN A 325 10.28 0.10 -8.76
CA ASN A 325 11.58 -0.26 -9.35
C ASN A 325 11.45 -1.49 -10.28
N SER A 326 10.69 -2.51 -9.87
CA SER A 326 10.44 -3.69 -10.69
C SER A 326 9.68 -3.34 -11.97
N LEU A 327 8.62 -2.54 -11.88
CA LEU A 327 7.84 -2.10 -13.05
C LEU A 327 8.68 -1.29 -14.04
N VAL A 328 9.42 -0.29 -13.54
CA VAL A 328 10.30 0.54 -14.38
C VAL A 328 11.38 -0.32 -15.05
N GLY A 329 11.97 -1.27 -14.31
CA GLY A 329 12.95 -2.22 -14.88
C GLY A 329 12.37 -3.15 -15.95
N GLN A 330 11.05 -3.37 -15.94
CA GLN A 330 10.29 -4.07 -16.99
C GLN A 330 9.82 -3.14 -18.12
N ARG A 331 10.19 -1.87 -18.11
CA ARG A 331 9.68 -0.83 -19.01
C ARG A 331 8.15 -0.62 -18.92
N LYS A 332 7.58 -0.86 -17.73
CA LYS A 332 6.16 -0.62 -17.43
C LYS A 332 6.03 0.64 -16.56
N PRO A 333 4.94 1.38 -16.70
CA PRO A 333 4.68 2.55 -15.89
C PRO A 333 4.37 2.14 -14.43
N PRO A 334 4.92 2.85 -13.42
CA PRO A 334 4.72 2.51 -12.02
C PRO A 334 3.43 3.09 -11.39
N GLU A 335 2.66 3.89 -12.13
CA GLU A 335 1.45 4.58 -11.65
C GLU A 335 0.45 3.62 -11.00
N GLY A 336 0.38 2.38 -11.49
CA GLY A 336 -0.54 1.39 -10.98
C GLY A 336 -0.30 0.96 -9.52
N VAL A 337 0.87 1.25 -8.96
CA VAL A 337 1.23 0.94 -7.56
C VAL A 337 1.29 2.20 -6.68
N LEU A 338 1.06 3.36 -7.26
CA LEU A 338 1.11 4.65 -6.59
C LEU A 338 -0.29 5.21 -6.32
N SER A 339 -0.40 6.09 -5.35
CA SER A 339 -1.64 6.81 -5.09
C SER A 339 -1.86 7.93 -6.13
N PRO A 340 -3.10 8.39 -6.33
CA PRO A 340 -3.39 9.53 -7.21
C PRO A 340 -2.53 10.76 -6.91
N ARG A 341 -2.31 11.11 -5.63
CA ARG A 341 -1.46 12.24 -5.24
C ARG A 341 0.01 12.05 -5.61
N GLN A 342 0.52 10.82 -5.51
CA GLN A 342 1.89 10.50 -5.94
C GLN A 342 2.02 10.65 -7.47
N VAL A 343 1.02 10.23 -8.23
CA VAL A 343 0.98 10.38 -9.69
C VAL A 343 0.88 11.86 -10.08
N GLU A 344 -0.02 12.64 -9.47
CA GLU A 344 -0.13 14.09 -9.70
C GLU A 344 1.18 14.83 -9.37
N LEU A 345 1.86 14.40 -8.31
CA LEU A 345 3.17 14.95 -7.96
C LEU A 345 4.22 14.64 -9.04
N ALA A 346 4.26 13.41 -9.55
CA ALA A 346 5.18 13.06 -10.64
C ALA A 346 4.94 13.90 -11.90
N GLU A 347 3.68 14.13 -12.25
CA GLU A 347 3.31 15.03 -13.36
C GLU A 347 3.75 16.48 -13.08
N TYR A 348 3.60 16.95 -11.84
CA TYR A 348 4.07 18.28 -11.44
C TYR A 348 5.59 18.39 -11.55
N ILE A 349 6.34 17.39 -11.09
CA ILE A 349 7.80 17.33 -11.22
C ILE A 349 8.23 17.37 -12.68
N LEU A 350 7.56 16.62 -13.55
CA LEU A 350 7.85 16.64 -14.99
C LEU A 350 7.64 18.00 -15.66
N ARG A 351 6.64 18.75 -15.20
CA ARG A 351 6.37 20.12 -15.70
C ARG A 351 7.31 21.16 -15.12
N ASN A 352 7.95 20.88 -13.97
CA ASN A 352 8.80 21.82 -13.23
C ASN A 352 10.21 21.24 -12.99
N LYS A 353 10.85 20.75 -14.05
CA LYS A 353 12.19 20.11 -13.99
C LYS A 353 13.31 21.06 -13.57
N ASN A 354 13.07 22.37 -13.66
CA ASN A 354 14.02 23.42 -13.27
C ASN A 354 14.06 23.66 -11.75
N LEU A 355 13.16 23.07 -10.98
CA LEU A 355 13.19 23.14 -9.52
C LEU A 355 14.23 22.14 -8.97
N ASP A 356 14.77 22.46 -7.80
CA ASP A 356 15.79 21.66 -7.13
C ASP A 356 15.17 20.49 -6.36
N TRP A 357 14.75 19.46 -7.10
CA TRP A 357 14.16 18.24 -6.55
C TRP A 357 15.21 17.35 -5.90
N GLU A 358 14.98 16.98 -4.65
CA GLU A 358 15.83 16.04 -3.91
C GLU A 358 15.43 14.58 -4.20
N ASP A 359 16.41 13.67 -4.32
CA ASP A 359 16.15 12.22 -4.37
C ASP A 359 15.62 11.76 -3.02
N VAL A 360 14.44 11.12 -3.04
CA VAL A 360 13.76 10.66 -1.82
C VAL A 360 13.62 9.14 -1.74
N ILE A 361 14.35 8.39 -2.58
CA ILE A 361 14.36 6.92 -2.49
C ILE A 361 14.91 6.49 -1.12
N GLY A 362 14.13 5.68 -0.40
CA GLY A 362 14.52 5.18 0.92
C GLY A 362 14.35 6.18 2.07
N VAL A 363 13.90 7.40 1.78
CA VAL A 363 13.53 8.37 2.82
C VAL A 363 12.15 7.98 3.37
N GLU A 364 11.97 8.10 4.72
CA GLU A 364 10.67 7.86 5.36
C GLU A 364 9.58 8.72 4.69
N LEU A 365 8.41 8.13 4.44
CA LEU A 365 7.36 8.70 3.59
C LEU A 365 6.92 10.11 4.03
N GLY A 366 6.71 10.34 5.32
CA GLY A 366 6.26 11.64 5.85
C GLY A 366 7.35 12.71 5.72
N VAL A 367 8.62 12.33 5.94
CA VAL A 367 9.79 13.20 5.76
C VAL A 367 9.93 13.55 4.28
N ALA A 368 9.86 12.56 3.38
CA ALA A 368 9.94 12.75 1.94
C ALA A 368 8.85 13.71 1.43
N TRP A 369 7.61 13.58 1.89
CA TRP A 369 6.53 14.53 1.58
C TRP A 369 6.86 15.94 2.06
N GLY A 370 7.45 16.08 3.26
CA GLY A 370 7.88 17.38 3.79
C GLY A 370 8.95 18.06 2.92
N LEU A 371 9.91 17.30 2.39
CA LEU A 371 10.95 17.81 1.48
C LEU A 371 10.33 18.33 0.17
N VAL A 372 9.49 17.53 -0.45
CA VAL A 372 8.79 17.90 -1.70
C VAL A 372 7.92 19.15 -1.53
N GLU A 373 7.16 19.24 -0.44
CA GLU A 373 6.33 20.42 -0.19
C GLU A 373 7.15 21.71 0.05
N LYS A 374 8.37 21.58 0.61
CA LYS A 374 9.29 22.73 0.72
C LYS A 374 9.73 23.25 -0.65
N VAL A 375 10.04 22.34 -1.60
CA VAL A 375 10.42 22.72 -2.96
C VAL A 375 9.25 23.43 -3.66
N LYS A 376 8.02 22.87 -3.57
CA LYS A 376 6.80 23.45 -4.15
C LYS A 376 6.45 24.82 -3.59
N LYS A 377 6.75 25.11 -2.33
CA LYS A 377 6.47 26.42 -1.71
C LYS A 377 7.47 27.51 -2.10
N ARG A 378 8.65 27.13 -2.61
CA ARG A 378 9.69 28.07 -3.07
C ARG A 378 9.51 28.47 -4.55
N SER A 379 8.66 27.74 -5.27
CA SER A 379 8.31 28.00 -6.68
C SER A 379 7.08 28.92 -6.78
#